data_f57dea5c1bb9ba67a59a8fb4459c7039
#
_entry.id   f57dea5c1bb9ba67a59a8fb4459c7039
#
_cell.length_a   1.000
_cell.length_b   1.000
_cell.length_c   1.000
_cell.angle_alpha   90.00
_cell.angle_beta   90.00
_cell.angle_gamma   90.00
#
_symmetry.space_group_name_H-M   'P 1'
#
loop_
_entity.id
_entity.type
_entity.pdbx_description
1 polymer ?
#
loop_
_entity_poly.entity_id
_entity_poly.type
_entity_poly.pdbx_seq_one_letter_code
_entity_poly.pdbx_strand_id
1 'polypeptide(L)'
;MFPVKRVLSHNFLRSGMACALVVSGLLTLSAQAQIYRFGHCLFGCPEGSSGNQILVRSAYTLSYDEGRKSAVWAAYEVTPGSIGIASSLSRDLIRDDWVSESLTAADLAALAEQEYVRSQHVPLVSFAGTPYWREVNFSSNATVRSRSLSQGAWYGLDWSLRNLVNREAAVYVYTGAIFDPEAEPRLLTEDSGYRIPDKFFKIVLTEDGRAAAFLFPQDTAVHVHHCDLRADIEEIEALSGLIFFPAATVEVELSLYTMLGCRS
;
A
#
# COMPACT_ATOMS: atom_id res chain seq x y z
N MET A 1 -11.82 -39.45 -89.30
CA MET A 1 -10.65 -39.93 -90.09
C MET A 1 -9.48 -40.01 -89.10
N PHE A 2 -8.95 -41.16 -89.02
CA PHE A 2 -7.90 -41.68 -88.09
C PHE A 2 -6.54 -40.95 -88.29
N PRO A 3 -5.45 -41.26 -87.56
CA PRO A 3 -5.26 -41.96 -86.22
C PRO A 3 -4.21 -41.28 -85.31
N VAL A 4 -4.23 -41.66 -84.00
CA VAL A 4 -3.24 -42.40 -83.20
C VAL A 4 -1.77 -42.01 -83.31
N LYS A 5 -1.16 -41.69 -82.17
CA LYS A 5 -0.08 -42.49 -81.58
C LYS A 5 0.30 -42.10 -80.17
N ARG A 6 0.33 -43.15 -79.26
CA ARG A 6 0.99 -43.21 -77.95
C ARG A 6 2.49 -42.99 -78.13
N VAL A 7 3.10 -42.41 -77.05
CA VAL A 7 4.41 -42.84 -76.59
C VAL A 7 4.44 -42.69 -75.02
N LEU A 8 4.62 -43.80 -74.38
CA LEU A 8 5.03 -43.94 -72.99
C LEU A 8 6.50 -43.55 -72.84
N SER A 9 6.86 -42.88 -71.79
CA SER A 9 8.17 -43.09 -71.20
C SER A 9 8.11 -42.90 -69.68
N HIS A 10 8.51 -43.94 -69.01
CA HIS A 10 8.83 -43.99 -67.60
C HIS A 10 9.98 -43.04 -67.27
N ASN A 11 9.95 -42.41 -66.08
CA ASN A 11 11.14 -42.49 -65.25
C ASN A 11 10.94 -41.86 -63.88
N PHE A 12 11.21 -42.69 -62.87
CA PHE A 12 11.93 -42.52 -61.66
C PHE A 12 11.34 -41.62 -60.52
N LEU A 13 10.90 -42.37 -59.51
CA LEU A 13 10.90 -41.97 -58.12
C LEU A 13 12.21 -41.32 -57.72
N ARG A 14 12.10 -40.16 -57.09
CA ARG A 14 13.06 -39.71 -56.07
C ARG A 14 12.28 -39.20 -54.86
N SER A 15 12.23 -40.03 -53.84
CA SER A 15 11.85 -39.68 -52.48
C SER A 15 12.77 -38.55 -51.96
N GLY A 16 12.21 -37.38 -51.83
CA GLY A 16 12.81 -36.27 -51.08
C GLY A 16 12.05 -36.11 -49.78
N MET A 17 12.59 -36.66 -48.70
CA MET A 17 12.09 -36.52 -47.34
C MET A 17 12.44 -35.09 -46.89
N ALA A 18 11.48 -34.16 -47.01
CA ALA A 18 11.61 -32.80 -46.47
C ALA A 18 11.40 -32.88 -44.94
N CYS A 19 12.50 -32.78 -44.21
CA CYS A 19 12.52 -32.60 -42.76
C CYS A 19 12.00 -31.22 -42.44
N ALA A 20 10.73 -31.08 -42.06
CA ALA A 20 10.17 -29.84 -41.56
C ALA A 20 10.66 -29.62 -40.10
N LEU A 21 11.67 -28.78 -39.95
CA LEU A 21 12.10 -28.24 -38.66
C LEU A 21 10.98 -27.32 -38.15
N VAL A 22 10.16 -27.81 -37.24
CA VAL A 22 9.24 -27.02 -36.45
C VAL A 22 10.09 -26.27 -35.39
N VAL A 23 10.44 -25.03 -35.70
CA VAL A 23 11.00 -24.10 -34.74
C VAL A 23 9.85 -23.67 -33.83
N SER A 24 9.69 -24.33 -32.70
CA SER A 24 8.82 -23.88 -31.62
C SER A 24 9.45 -22.62 -30.99
N GLY A 25 9.08 -21.47 -31.52
CA GLY A 25 9.36 -20.21 -30.87
C GLY A 25 8.62 -20.14 -29.55
N LEU A 26 9.33 -20.32 -28.44
CA LEU A 26 8.88 -19.96 -27.10
C LEU A 26 8.67 -18.44 -27.10
N LEU A 27 7.44 -18.00 -27.32
CA LEU A 27 7.00 -16.66 -27.00
C LEU A 27 7.05 -16.51 -25.49
N THR A 28 8.15 -15.98 -24.98
CA THR A 28 8.19 -15.46 -23.60
C THR A 28 7.24 -14.28 -23.55
N LEU A 29 6.03 -14.50 -23.08
CA LEU A 29 5.14 -13.44 -22.65
C LEU A 29 5.82 -12.74 -21.46
N SER A 30 6.47 -11.61 -21.75
CA SER A 30 6.89 -10.70 -20.69
C SER A 30 5.62 -10.22 -20.02
N ALA A 31 5.35 -10.71 -18.81
CA ALA A 31 4.32 -10.12 -17.95
C ALA A 31 4.77 -8.68 -17.67
N GLN A 32 4.19 -7.73 -18.38
CA GLN A 32 4.37 -6.32 -18.05
C GLN A 32 3.59 -6.07 -16.77
N ALA A 33 4.30 -5.72 -15.71
CA ALA A 33 3.69 -5.25 -14.48
C ALA A 33 2.81 -4.04 -14.80
N GLN A 34 1.55 -4.10 -14.42
CA GLN A 34 0.62 -3.00 -14.64
C GLN A 34 0.82 -1.97 -13.53
N ILE A 35 1.39 -0.82 -13.87
CA ILE A 35 1.55 0.29 -12.93
C ILE A 35 0.19 0.97 -12.76
N TYR A 36 -0.37 0.89 -11.55
CA TYR A 36 -1.57 1.61 -11.18
C TYR A 36 -1.23 3.07 -10.85
N ARG A 37 -1.90 4.01 -11.50
CA ARG A 37 -1.75 5.45 -11.26
C ARG A 37 -3.09 6.04 -10.86
N PHE A 38 -3.21 6.40 -9.60
CA PHE A 38 -4.33 7.16 -9.05
C PHE A 38 -3.82 8.49 -8.50
N GLY A 39 -4.69 9.49 -8.36
CA GLY A 39 -4.31 10.80 -7.87
C GLY A 39 -3.63 10.79 -6.49
N HIS A 40 -3.87 9.77 -5.68
CA HIS A 40 -3.25 9.61 -4.36
C HIS A 40 -1.86 8.97 -4.39
N CYS A 41 -1.47 8.36 -5.51
CA CYS A 41 -0.20 7.63 -5.66
C CYS A 41 0.77 8.45 -6.52
N LEU A 42 1.47 9.39 -5.92
CA LEU A 42 2.53 10.11 -6.59
C LEU A 42 3.63 9.11 -7.03
N PHE A 43 4.03 9.16 -8.29
CA PHE A 43 5.00 8.23 -8.91
C PHE A 43 4.56 6.76 -8.99
N GLY A 44 3.26 6.48 -8.86
CA GLY A 44 2.67 5.15 -8.96
C GLY A 44 2.33 4.55 -7.59
N CYS A 45 1.34 3.65 -7.61
CA CYS A 45 0.97 2.90 -6.41
C CYS A 45 1.95 1.75 -6.15
N PRO A 46 2.14 1.34 -4.88
CA PRO A 46 3.01 0.23 -4.56
C PRO A 46 2.59 -1.06 -5.28
N GLU A 47 3.57 -1.79 -5.80
CA GLU A 47 3.43 -3.12 -6.38
C GLU A 47 3.75 -4.21 -5.34
N GLY A 48 3.49 -5.49 -5.65
CA GLY A 48 3.80 -6.61 -4.77
C GLY A 48 2.61 -7.13 -3.97
N SER A 49 1.48 -6.43 -3.94
CA SER A 49 0.25 -6.86 -3.24
C SER A 49 -0.71 -7.64 -4.16
N SER A 50 -0.19 -8.56 -4.97
CA SER A 50 -0.99 -9.35 -5.89
C SER A 50 -2.04 -10.18 -5.15
N GLY A 51 -3.29 -10.12 -5.63
CA GLY A 51 -4.43 -10.81 -5.01
C GLY A 51 -5.22 -9.96 -4.02
N ASN A 52 -4.71 -8.82 -3.59
CA ASN A 52 -5.42 -7.88 -2.72
C ASN A 52 -6.39 -7.02 -3.53
N GLN A 53 -7.44 -6.56 -2.86
CA GLN A 53 -8.39 -5.64 -3.47
C GLN A 53 -7.87 -4.21 -3.39
N ILE A 54 -7.86 -3.51 -4.54
CA ILE A 54 -7.55 -2.07 -4.57
C ILE A 54 -8.84 -1.28 -4.40
N LEU A 55 -8.91 -0.50 -3.33
CA LEU A 55 -10.04 0.38 -3.01
C LEU A 55 -9.63 1.82 -3.30
N VAL A 56 -10.35 2.47 -4.22
CA VAL A 56 -10.14 3.88 -4.58
C VAL A 56 -11.26 4.70 -3.99
N ARG A 57 -10.93 5.59 -3.07
CA ARG A 57 -11.85 6.52 -2.41
C ARG A 57 -11.53 7.96 -2.80
N SER A 58 -12.38 8.91 -2.42
CA SER A 58 -12.10 10.32 -2.68
C SER A 58 -10.93 10.85 -1.87
N ALA A 59 -10.72 10.31 -0.67
CA ALA A 59 -9.68 10.75 0.26
C ALA A 59 -8.37 9.94 0.13
N TYR A 60 -8.42 8.71 -0.40
CA TYR A 60 -7.26 7.81 -0.43
C TYR A 60 -7.44 6.64 -1.42
N THR A 61 -6.35 5.97 -1.70
CA THR A 61 -6.33 4.65 -2.34
C THR A 61 -5.64 3.67 -1.38
N LEU A 62 -6.14 2.45 -1.26
CA LEU A 62 -5.49 1.43 -0.45
C LEU A 62 -5.56 0.04 -1.10
N SER A 63 -4.64 -0.84 -0.72
CA SER A 63 -4.65 -2.26 -1.02
C SER A 63 -5.07 -3.03 0.22
N TYR A 64 -6.17 -3.75 0.13
CA TYR A 64 -6.79 -4.46 1.24
C TYR A 64 -6.60 -5.97 1.13
N ASP A 65 -6.08 -6.57 2.18
CA ASP A 65 -5.95 -8.01 2.36
C ASP A 65 -7.11 -8.50 3.24
N GLU A 66 -8.09 -9.18 2.64
CA GLU A 66 -9.25 -9.70 3.37
C GLU A 66 -8.88 -10.81 4.36
N GLY A 67 -7.87 -11.61 4.04
CA GLY A 67 -7.38 -12.66 4.93
C GLY A 67 -6.76 -12.12 6.21
N ARG A 68 -6.13 -10.96 6.13
CA ARG A 68 -5.57 -10.23 7.29
C ARG A 68 -6.53 -9.21 7.89
N LYS A 69 -7.65 -8.94 7.22
CA LYS A 69 -8.63 -7.90 7.58
C LYS A 69 -7.97 -6.52 7.72
N SER A 70 -6.99 -6.22 6.90
CA SER A 70 -6.15 -5.03 7.03
C SER A 70 -5.69 -4.49 5.68
N ALA A 71 -5.52 -3.16 5.61
CA ALA A 71 -4.81 -2.57 4.49
C ALA A 71 -3.30 -2.88 4.63
N VAL A 72 -2.70 -3.42 3.56
CA VAL A 72 -1.25 -3.62 3.48
C VAL A 72 -0.53 -2.32 3.13
N TRP A 73 -1.18 -1.46 2.35
CA TRP A 73 -0.78 -0.07 2.16
C TRP A 73 -2.00 0.82 1.91
N ALA A 74 -1.86 2.09 2.24
CA ALA A 74 -2.74 3.17 1.86
C ALA A 74 -1.91 4.36 1.38
N ALA A 75 -2.38 5.04 0.34
CA ALA A 75 -1.78 6.24 -0.22
C ALA A 75 -2.77 7.39 -0.21
N TYR A 76 -2.33 8.59 0.17
CA TYR A 76 -3.17 9.77 0.23
C TYR A 76 -2.36 11.05 0.06
N GLU A 77 -3.04 12.09 -0.42
CA GLU A 77 -2.52 13.45 -0.56
C GLU A 77 -3.10 14.33 0.55
N VAL A 78 -2.26 15.11 1.21
CA VAL A 78 -2.67 16.12 2.20
C VAL A 78 -2.35 17.50 1.66
N THR A 79 -3.36 18.35 1.62
CA THR A 79 -3.23 19.76 1.20
C THR A 79 -3.67 20.68 2.35
N PRO A 80 -3.32 21.97 2.33
CA PRO A 80 -3.84 22.91 3.32
C PRO A 80 -5.37 22.93 3.40
N GLY A 81 -6.04 22.74 2.26
CA GLY A 81 -7.51 22.71 2.18
C GLY A 81 -8.15 21.42 2.68
N SER A 82 -7.41 20.32 2.74
CA SER A 82 -7.94 19.04 3.23
C SER A 82 -7.96 18.95 4.75
N ILE A 83 -7.06 19.66 5.43
CA ILE A 83 -6.96 19.68 6.89
C ILE A 83 -8.13 20.47 7.50
N GLY A 84 -8.69 19.96 8.60
CA GLY A 84 -9.81 20.62 9.26
C GLY A 84 -9.93 20.28 10.74
N ILE A 85 -10.97 20.83 11.37
CA ILE A 85 -11.28 20.61 12.79
C ILE A 85 -12.03 19.29 12.94
N ALA A 86 -11.35 18.25 13.42
CA ALA A 86 -11.90 16.92 13.57
C ALA A 86 -12.59 16.68 14.93
N SER A 87 -12.56 17.63 15.86
CA SER A 87 -13.10 17.44 17.21
C SER A 87 -14.64 17.31 17.26
N SER A 88 -15.32 17.89 16.27
CA SER A 88 -16.78 17.81 16.12
C SER A 88 -17.26 16.71 15.20
N LEU A 89 -16.34 15.98 14.56
CA LEU A 89 -16.67 14.93 13.60
C LEU A 89 -16.79 13.57 14.31
N SER A 90 -17.75 12.76 13.87
CA SER A 90 -17.86 11.37 14.36
C SER A 90 -16.61 10.57 14.03
N ARG A 91 -16.24 9.72 14.99
CA ARG A 91 -15.17 8.73 14.83
C ARG A 91 -15.70 7.30 14.80
N ASP A 92 -17.02 7.14 14.69
CA ASP A 92 -17.63 5.82 14.67
C ASP A 92 -17.11 5.00 13.49
N LEU A 93 -16.84 3.72 13.74
CA LEU A 93 -16.47 2.80 12.67
C LEU A 93 -17.65 2.64 11.72
N ILE A 94 -17.38 2.82 10.44
CA ILE A 94 -18.36 2.60 9.38
C ILE A 94 -17.96 1.31 8.67
N ARG A 95 -18.88 0.34 8.57
CA ARG A 95 -18.65 -0.86 7.77
C ARG A 95 -18.36 -0.43 6.33
N ASP A 96 -17.33 -1.01 5.75
CA ASP A 96 -17.01 -0.86 4.33
C ASP A 96 -17.65 -2.02 3.56
N ASP A 97 -18.70 -1.73 2.79
CA ASP A 97 -19.41 -2.76 2.02
C ASP A 97 -18.63 -3.25 0.78
N TRP A 98 -17.47 -2.68 0.52
CA TRP A 98 -16.58 -3.11 -0.57
C TRP A 98 -15.63 -4.24 -0.16
N VAL A 99 -15.58 -4.57 1.13
CA VAL A 99 -14.81 -5.70 1.66
C VAL A 99 -15.72 -6.65 2.43
N SER A 100 -15.51 -7.93 2.28
CA SER A 100 -16.33 -8.94 2.96
C SER A 100 -15.91 -9.11 4.42
N GLU A 101 -14.61 -9.08 4.68
CA GLU A 101 -14.03 -9.27 6.00
C GLU A 101 -13.27 -8.02 6.46
N SER A 102 -13.60 -7.51 7.65
CA SER A 102 -12.94 -6.35 8.24
C SER A 102 -13.15 -6.31 9.76
N LEU A 103 -12.44 -5.42 10.45
CA LEU A 103 -12.67 -5.13 11.87
C LEU A 103 -14.13 -4.74 12.11
N THR A 104 -14.73 -5.33 13.13
CA THR A 104 -16.12 -5.10 13.55
C THR A 104 -16.18 -4.28 14.85
N ALA A 105 -17.38 -3.81 15.21
CA ALA A 105 -17.59 -3.17 16.50
C ALA A 105 -17.35 -4.14 17.69
N ALA A 106 -17.61 -5.45 17.49
CA ALA A 106 -17.33 -6.47 18.50
C ALA A 106 -15.83 -6.65 18.72
N ASP A 107 -15.02 -6.69 17.65
CA ASP A 107 -13.56 -6.73 17.73
C ASP A 107 -13.02 -5.51 18.49
N LEU A 108 -13.58 -4.33 18.23
CA LEU A 108 -13.17 -3.10 18.89
C LEU A 108 -13.57 -3.04 20.37
N ALA A 109 -14.66 -3.69 20.76
CA ALA A 109 -15.05 -3.77 22.17
C ALA A 109 -14.02 -4.54 23.00
N ALA A 110 -13.36 -5.55 22.41
CA ALA A 110 -12.29 -6.29 23.05
C ALA A 110 -11.02 -5.45 23.36
N LEU A 111 -10.85 -4.30 22.68
CA LEU A 111 -9.71 -3.40 22.91
C LEU A 111 -9.79 -2.65 24.26
N ALA A 112 -10.96 -2.56 24.88
CA ALA A 112 -11.17 -1.75 26.09
C ALA A 112 -10.27 -2.18 27.26
N GLU A 113 -9.93 -3.46 27.35
CA GLU A 113 -9.11 -4.06 28.39
C GLU A 113 -7.66 -4.32 27.98
N GLN A 114 -7.27 -3.87 26.76
CA GLN A 114 -5.96 -4.13 26.18
C GLN A 114 -5.14 -2.84 26.04
N GLU A 115 -3.84 -3.02 25.84
CA GLU A 115 -2.90 -1.92 25.54
C GLU A 115 -3.06 -1.36 24.10
N TYR A 116 -4.02 -1.86 23.36
CA TYR A 116 -4.28 -1.48 21.97
C TYR A 116 -5.44 -0.50 21.84
N VAL A 117 -5.44 0.21 20.75
CA VAL A 117 -6.52 1.14 20.37
C VAL A 117 -6.85 0.98 18.88
N ARG A 118 -8.10 1.22 18.53
CA ARG A 118 -8.46 1.41 17.15
C ARG A 118 -7.71 2.62 16.60
N SER A 119 -7.08 2.42 15.48
CA SER A 119 -6.33 3.42 14.73
C SER A 119 -6.75 3.41 13.26
N GLN A 120 -6.19 4.31 12.49
CA GLN A 120 -6.45 4.48 11.06
C GLN A 120 -5.12 4.59 10.32
N HIS A 121 -5.06 4.06 9.08
CA HIS A 121 -3.94 4.32 8.19
C HIS A 121 -3.99 5.77 7.70
N VAL A 122 -5.13 6.20 7.20
CA VAL A 122 -5.40 7.56 6.73
C VAL A 122 -6.11 8.35 7.84
N PRO A 123 -5.51 9.42 8.37
CA PRO A 123 -6.00 10.07 9.59
C PRO A 123 -7.15 11.05 9.31
N LEU A 124 -8.18 11.03 10.17
CA LEU A 124 -9.36 11.90 10.06
C LEU A 124 -9.00 13.39 9.98
N VAL A 125 -8.03 13.84 10.77
CA VAL A 125 -7.68 15.30 10.82
C VAL A 125 -7.15 15.78 9.48
N SER A 126 -6.48 14.95 8.70
CA SER A 126 -5.95 15.32 7.39
C SER A 126 -7.03 15.53 6.34
N PHE A 127 -8.27 15.07 6.59
CA PHE A 127 -9.40 15.18 5.67
C PHE A 127 -10.65 15.85 6.27
N ALA A 128 -10.54 16.32 7.50
CA ALA A 128 -11.65 16.97 8.21
C ALA A 128 -12.18 18.25 7.52
N GLY A 129 -11.39 18.87 6.64
CA GLY A 129 -11.79 20.02 5.81
C GLY A 129 -12.51 19.64 4.51
N THR A 130 -12.64 18.35 4.19
CA THR A 130 -13.25 17.86 2.96
C THR A 130 -14.67 17.34 3.19
N PRO A 131 -15.52 17.29 2.17
CA PRO A 131 -16.82 16.61 2.28
C PRO A 131 -16.68 15.08 2.42
N TYR A 132 -15.51 14.52 2.15
CA TYR A 132 -15.21 13.08 2.12
C TYR A 132 -14.66 12.54 3.45
N TRP A 133 -14.56 13.34 4.49
CA TRP A 133 -13.99 12.96 5.79
C TRP A 133 -14.55 11.65 6.38
N ARG A 134 -15.81 11.31 6.03
CA ARG A 134 -16.45 10.08 6.50
C ARG A 134 -15.77 8.81 5.97
N GLU A 135 -15.16 8.87 4.79
CA GLU A 135 -14.49 7.72 4.16
C GLU A 135 -13.32 7.20 4.99
N VAL A 136 -12.67 8.08 5.78
CA VAL A 136 -11.56 7.66 6.65
C VAL A 136 -12.02 6.83 7.85
N ASN A 137 -13.31 6.79 8.14
CA ASN A 137 -13.89 5.95 9.20
C ASN A 137 -14.33 4.56 8.71
N PHE A 138 -14.14 4.24 7.43
CA PHE A 138 -14.43 2.90 6.92
C PHE A 138 -13.55 1.84 7.58
N SER A 139 -14.13 0.67 7.81
CA SER A 139 -13.45 -0.47 8.44
C SER A 139 -12.24 -0.95 7.65
N SER A 140 -12.21 -0.76 6.33
CA SER A 140 -11.04 -1.05 5.48
C SER A 140 -9.83 -0.15 5.77
N ASN A 141 -10.04 1.07 6.30
CA ASN A 141 -8.99 1.98 6.74
C ASN A 141 -8.61 1.79 8.22
N ALA A 142 -9.38 1.00 8.97
CA ALA A 142 -9.14 0.76 10.38
C ALA A 142 -7.99 -0.24 10.59
N THR A 143 -7.25 -0.05 11.66
CA THR A 143 -6.21 -0.96 12.13
C THR A 143 -6.13 -0.93 13.66
N VAL A 144 -5.41 -1.88 14.23
CA VAL A 144 -5.16 -1.93 15.67
C VAL A 144 -3.69 -1.57 15.94
N ARG A 145 -3.48 -0.58 16.78
CA ARG A 145 -2.14 -0.09 17.16
C ARG A 145 -2.03 0.02 18.66
N SER A 146 -0.82 -0.19 19.21
CA SER A 146 -0.60 0.03 20.62
C SER A 146 -0.92 1.47 21.01
N ARG A 147 -1.41 1.67 22.22
CA ARG A 147 -1.72 3.00 22.76
C ARG A 147 -0.47 3.87 22.81
N SER A 148 0.68 3.29 23.23
CA SER A 148 1.96 3.99 23.32
C SER A 148 2.42 4.52 21.96
N LEU A 149 2.42 3.68 20.92
CA LEU A 149 2.77 4.10 19.56
C LEU A 149 1.78 5.14 19.02
N SER A 150 0.47 4.91 19.20
CA SER A 150 -0.57 5.80 18.70
C SER A 150 -0.53 7.20 19.28
N GLN A 151 -0.21 7.32 20.58
CA GLN A 151 -0.14 8.60 21.30
C GLN A 151 1.26 9.24 21.26
N GLY A 152 2.30 8.46 20.96
CA GLY A 152 3.70 8.87 20.87
C GLY A 152 4.12 9.19 19.43
N ALA A 153 5.06 8.39 18.93
CA ALA A 153 5.74 8.64 17.66
C ALA A 153 4.81 8.80 16.45
N TRP A 154 3.75 7.99 16.37
CA TRP A 154 2.78 8.07 15.27
C TRP A 154 2.06 9.41 15.24
N TYR A 155 1.52 9.83 16.40
CA TYR A 155 0.85 11.13 16.51
C TYR A 155 1.81 12.28 16.22
N GLY A 156 3.05 12.19 16.71
CA GLY A 156 4.10 13.18 16.49
C GLY A 156 4.38 13.40 15.00
N LEU A 157 4.52 12.30 14.24
CA LEU A 157 4.71 12.41 12.79
C LEU A 157 3.47 12.96 12.08
N ASP A 158 2.26 12.50 12.42
CA ASP A 158 1.03 13.02 11.83
C ASP A 158 0.85 14.53 12.10
N TRP A 159 1.27 15.01 13.27
CA TRP A 159 1.28 16.44 13.60
C TRP A 159 2.30 17.20 12.74
N SER A 160 3.52 16.65 12.60
CA SER A 160 4.58 17.27 11.78
C SER A 160 4.19 17.32 10.31
N LEU A 161 3.53 16.29 9.78
CA LEU A 161 2.99 16.27 8.41
C LEU A 161 2.00 17.40 8.17
N ARG A 162 1.06 17.62 9.08
CA ARG A 162 0.10 18.73 8.94
C ARG A 162 0.76 20.09 8.99
N ASN A 163 1.85 20.25 9.71
CA ASN A 163 2.63 21.50 9.71
C ASN A 163 3.46 21.64 8.43
N LEU A 164 3.97 20.56 7.88
CA LEU A 164 4.72 20.55 6.62
C LEU A 164 3.88 21.07 5.46
N VAL A 165 2.60 20.73 5.39
CA VAL A 165 1.67 21.18 4.33
C VAL A 165 1.51 22.71 4.27
N ASN A 166 1.82 23.45 5.34
CA ASN A 166 1.84 24.92 5.30
C ASN A 166 3.07 25.47 4.53
N ARG A 167 4.05 24.63 4.23
CA ARG A 167 5.28 25.00 3.51
C ARG A 167 5.32 24.39 2.11
N GLU A 168 4.70 23.24 1.97
CA GLU A 168 4.55 22.50 0.71
C GLU A 168 3.09 22.60 0.26
N ALA A 169 2.85 22.76 -1.03
CA ALA A 169 1.48 22.86 -1.58
C ALA A 169 0.68 21.57 -1.35
N ALA A 170 1.35 20.43 -1.44
CA ALA A 170 0.82 19.11 -1.18
C ALA A 170 1.90 18.19 -0.57
N VAL A 171 1.47 17.24 0.24
CA VAL A 171 2.31 16.19 0.80
C VAL A 171 1.63 14.85 0.53
N TYR A 172 2.35 13.93 -0.07
CA TYR A 172 1.87 12.57 -0.36
C TYR A 172 2.39 11.62 0.69
N VAL A 173 1.54 10.71 1.12
CA VAL A 173 1.88 9.77 2.19
C VAL A 173 1.51 8.36 1.75
N TYR A 174 2.47 7.45 1.88
CA TYR A 174 2.26 6.00 1.82
C TYR A 174 2.42 5.44 3.21
N THR A 175 1.49 4.62 3.64
CA THR A 175 1.49 4.02 4.98
C THR A 175 0.90 2.63 4.93
N GLY A 176 1.27 1.75 5.83
CA GLY A 176 0.71 0.41 5.84
C GLY A 176 1.12 -0.40 7.04
N ALA A 177 0.56 -1.61 7.10
CA ALA A 177 0.84 -2.59 8.13
C ALA A 177 1.84 -3.63 7.61
N ILE A 178 2.78 -4.02 8.46
CA ILE A 178 3.73 -5.10 8.22
C ILE A 178 3.43 -6.23 9.18
N PHE A 179 3.34 -7.44 8.64
CA PHE A 179 3.12 -8.69 9.36
C PHE A 179 4.36 -9.58 9.15
N ASP A 180 5.13 -9.76 10.20
CA ASP A 180 6.34 -10.57 10.16
C ASP A 180 5.95 -12.06 9.99
N PRO A 181 6.35 -12.73 8.90
CA PRO A 181 6.03 -14.12 8.67
C PRO A 181 6.71 -15.08 9.67
N GLU A 182 7.83 -14.66 10.26
CA GLU A 182 8.60 -15.46 11.22
C GLU A 182 8.12 -15.27 12.67
N ALA A 183 7.34 -14.21 12.94
CA ALA A 183 6.82 -13.95 14.28
C ALA A 183 5.54 -14.74 14.55
N GLU A 184 5.37 -15.19 15.79
CA GLU A 184 4.10 -15.77 16.26
C GLU A 184 2.96 -14.74 16.06
N PRO A 185 1.87 -15.11 15.37
CA PRO A 185 0.76 -14.19 15.12
C PRO A 185 0.11 -13.74 16.44
N ARG A 186 0.08 -12.45 16.66
CA ARG A 186 -0.70 -11.87 17.76
C ARG A 186 -2.14 -11.64 17.29
N LEU A 187 -3.07 -12.42 17.83
CA LEU A 187 -4.49 -12.24 17.51
C LEU A 187 -5.11 -11.24 18.49
N LEU A 188 -6.02 -10.42 17.98
CA LEU A 188 -6.81 -9.50 18.82
C LEU A 188 -7.69 -10.27 19.78
N THR A 189 -8.42 -11.25 19.24
CA THR A 189 -9.11 -12.33 19.97
C THR A 189 -9.05 -13.58 19.10
N GLU A 190 -9.19 -14.76 19.71
CA GLU A 190 -9.24 -16.02 18.94
C GLU A 190 -10.43 -16.02 17.96
N ASP A 191 -11.58 -15.52 18.38
CA ASP A 191 -12.81 -15.52 17.61
C ASP A 191 -12.78 -14.54 16.44
N SER A 192 -12.08 -13.39 16.57
CA SER A 192 -12.02 -12.39 15.50
C SER A 192 -11.15 -12.81 14.34
N GLY A 193 -10.12 -13.63 14.60
CA GLY A 193 -9.08 -13.96 13.63
C GLY A 193 -8.29 -12.76 13.13
N TYR A 194 -8.48 -11.56 13.73
CA TYR A 194 -7.71 -10.38 13.35
C TYR A 194 -6.30 -10.47 13.91
N ARG A 195 -5.31 -10.52 13.01
CA ARG A 195 -3.91 -10.46 13.39
C ARG A 195 -3.50 -8.99 13.61
N ILE A 196 -2.95 -8.70 14.78
CA ILE A 196 -2.38 -7.40 15.09
C ILE A 196 -1.08 -7.25 14.30
N PRO A 197 -0.89 -6.14 13.54
CA PRO A 197 0.34 -5.89 12.81
C PRO A 197 1.56 -5.84 13.73
N ASP A 198 2.72 -6.30 13.27
CA ASP A 198 3.96 -6.27 14.02
C ASP A 198 4.65 -4.91 13.95
N LYS A 199 4.55 -4.26 12.78
CA LYS A 199 5.10 -2.93 12.52
C LYS A 199 4.18 -2.15 11.60
N PHE A 200 4.43 -0.86 11.50
CA PHE A 200 3.83 0.02 10.50
C PHE A 200 4.93 0.82 9.81
N PHE A 201 4.66 1.23 8.59
CA PHE A 201 5.53 2.16 7.89
C PHE A 201 4.78 3.44 7.51
N LYS A 202 5.54 4.50 7.29
CA LYS A 202 5.06 5.73 6.67
C LYS A 202 6.17 6.34 5.84
N ILE A 203 5.90 6.55 4.54
CA ILE A 203 6.77 7.25 3.61
C ILE A 203 6.08 8.55 3.23
N VAL A 204 6.78 9.65 3.39
CA VAL A 204 6.32 11.02 3.13
C VAL A 204 7.03 11.52 1.90
N LEU A 205 6.28 12.10 0.96
CA LEU A 205 6.78 12.63 -0.30
C LEU A 205 6.32 14.05 -0.53
N THR A 206 7.16 14.83 -1.15
CA THR A 206 6.80 16.11 -1.78
C THR A 206 6.72 15.97 -3.29
N GLU A 207 6.04 16.89 -3.98
CA GLU A 207 5.84 16.84 -5.43
C GLU A 207 7.15 16.79 -6.23
N ASP A 208 8.21 17.40 -5.69
CA ASP A 208 9.55 17.42 -6.29
C ASP A 208 10.36 16.13 -6.06
N GLY A 209 9.78 15.12 -5.41
CA GLY A 209 10.37 13.79 -5.24
C GLY A 209 11.25 13.61 -4.00
N ARG A 210 11.34 14.60 -3.09
CA ARG A 210 11.99 14.40 -1.79
C ARG A 210 11.18 13.44 -0.94
N ALA A 211 11.84 12.48 -0.29
CA ALA A 211 11.20 11.51 0.58
C ALA A 211 11.78 11.50 2.00
N ALA A 212 10.95 11.07 2.94
CA ALA A 212 11.33 10.68 4.30
C ALA A 212 10.56 9.43 4.69
N ALA A 213 11.25 8.42 5.17
CA ALA A 213 10.67 7.12 5.50
C ALA A 213 10.82 6.80 7.00
N PHE A 214 9.82 6.13 7.54
CA PHE A 214 9.75 5.78 8.97
C PHE A 214 9.18 4.38 9.14
N LEU A 215 9.76 3.64 10.09
CA LEU A 215 9.32 2.30 10.47
C LEU A 215 8.96 2.30 11.96
N PHE A 216 7.75 1.87 12.28
CA PHE A 216 7.17 1.93 13.62
C PHE A 216 6.88 0.53 14.16
N PRO A 217 7.75 -0.06 15.00
CA PRO A 217 7.41 -1.27 15.74
C PRO A 217 6.17 -1.06 16.62
N GLN A 218 5.34 -2.10 16.74
CA GLN A 218 4.11 -2.05 17.52
C GLN A 218 4.36 -1.76 19.01
N ASP A 219 5.49 -2.18 19.55
CA ASP A 219 5.90 -2.04 20.94
C ASP A 219 6.66 -0.74 21.24
N THR A 220 6.67 0.22 20.27
CA THR A 220 7.32 1.52 20.48
C THR A 220 6.78 2.23 21.69
N ALA A 221 7.68 2.61 22.60
CA ALA A 221 7.33 3.30 23.84
C ALA A 221 6.82 4.73 23.57
N VAL A 222 5.94 5.25 24.42
CA VAL A 222 5.26 6.53 24.23
C VAL A 222 6.20 7.75 24.12
N HIS A 223 7.37 7.68 24.76
CA HIS A 223 8.36 8.76 24.77
C HIS A 223 9.33 8.74 23.58
N VAL A 224 9.30 7.69 22.74
CA VAL A 224 10.12 7.60 21.54
C VAL A 224 9.62 8.63 20.54
N HIS A 225 10.54 9.42 20.01
CA HIS A 225 10.20 10.41 18.97
C HIS A 225 10.21 9.76 17.60
N HIS A 226 9.33 10.21 16.68
CA HIS A 226 9.31 9.65 15.32
C HIS A 226 10.65 9.79 14.58
N CYS A 227 11.45 10.77 14.94
CA CYS A 227 12.78 10.96 14.36
C CYS A 227 13.79 9.86 14.73
N ASP A 228 13.54 9.12 15.80
CA ASP A 228 14.36 7.97 16.20
C ASP A 228 13.95 6.69 15.44
N LEU A 229 12.89 6.79 14.62
CA LEU A 229 12.28 5.71 13.86
C LEU A 229 12.41 5.92 12.34
N ARG A 230 13.46 6.66 11.93
CA ARG A 230 13.81 6.81 10.51
C ARG A 230 14.21 5.45 9.93
N ALA A 231 13.85 5.22 8.68
CA ALA A 231 14.16 4.00 7.95
C ALA A 231 14.50 4.33 6.51
N ASP A 232 15.09 3.37 5.81
CA ASP A 232 15.27 3.44 4.38
C ASP A 232 14.05 2.82 3.66
N ILE A 233 13.77 3.27 2.43
CA ILE A 233 12.66 2.73 1.63
C ILE A 233 12.90 1.25 1.34
N GLU A 234 14.12 0.87 1.02
CA GLU A 234 14.54 -0.49 0.75
C GLU A 234 14.33 -1.42 1.96
N GLU A 235 14.54 -0.92 3.19
CA GLU A 235 14.21 -1.66 4.41
C GLU A 235 12.71 -1.93 4.51
N ILE A 236 11.88 -0.91 4.23
CA ILE A 236 10.43 -1.06 4.23
C ILE A 236 9.97 -2.03 3.13
N GLU A 237 10.57 -1.97 1.94
CA GLU A 237 10.29 -2.89 0.84
C GLU A 237 10.62 -4.33 1.23
N ALA A 238 11.79 -4.56 1.81
CA ALA A 238 12.22 -5.89 2.25
C ALA A 238 11.29 -6.50 3.31
N LEU A 239 10.77 -5.67 4.24
CA LEU A 239 9.88 -6.11 5.31
C LEU A 239 8.42 -6.27 4.87
N SER A 240 7.96 -5.44 3.93
CA SER A 240 6.56 -5.43 3.48
C SER A 240 6.30 -6.32 2.26
N GLY A 241 7.34 -6.63 1.48
CA GLY A 241 7.22 -7.28 0.17
C GLY A 241 6.64 -6.37 -0.91
N LEU A 242 6.57 -5.07 -0.65
CA LEU A 242 6.10 -4.06 -1.60
C LEU A 242 7.28 -3.47 -2.38
N ILE A 243 6.99 -2.94 -3.58
CA ILE A 243 7.90 -2.13 -4.38
C ILE A 243 7.28 -0.75 -4.51
N PHE A 244 7.95 0.27 -3.98
CA PHE A 244 7.46 1.64 -4.02
C PHE A 244 7.95 2.38 -5.26
N PHE A 245 7.16 3.35 -5.71
CA PHE A 245 7.49 4.30 -6.78
C PHE A 245 7.94 3.65 -8.10
N PRO A 246 7.19 2.68 -8.65
CA PRO A 246 7.61 1.97 -9.85
C PRO A 246 7.76 2.87 -11.10
N ALA A 247 7.27 4.12 -11.03
CA ALA A 247 7.32 5.07 -12.13
C ALA A 247 8.44 6.14 -12.00
N ALA A 248 9.21 6.14 -10.90
CA ALA A 248 10.26 7.14 -10.66
C ALA A 248 11.30 6.64 -9.66
N THR A 249 12.48 7.24 -9.70
CA THR A 249 13.46 7.13 -8.63
C THR A 249 13.16 8.19 -7.59
N VAL A 250 13.03 7.78 -6.34
CA VAL A 250 12.76 8.65 -5.19
C VAL A 250 13.93 8.55 -4.22
N GLU A 251 14.42 9.69 -3.75
CA GLU A 251 15.55 9.75 -2.84
C GLU A 251 15.11 10.22 -1.45
N VAL A 252 15.61 9.54 -0.43
CA VAL A 252 15.42 9.94 0.96
C VAL A 252 16.35 11.13 1.26
N GLU A 253 15.77 12.26 1.68
CA GLU A 253 16.51 13.48 1.90
C GLU A 253 16.47 13.99 3.34
N LEU A 254 17.64 14.34 3.88
CA LEU A 254 17.78 14.93 5.21
C LEU A 254 17.01 16.24 5.37
N SER A 255 16.86 17.00 4.29
CA SER A 255 16.11 18.25 4.27
C SER A 255 14.64 18.03 4.68
N LEU A 256 14.01 16.98 4.17
CA LEU A 256 12.62 16.67 4.49
C LEU A 256 12.46 16.18 5.94
N TYR A 257 13.39 15.39 6.46
CA TYR A 257 13.40 15.04 7.88
C TYR A 257 13.50 16.28 8.77
N THR A 258 14.33 17.25 8.40
CA THR A 258 14.43 18.52 9.14
C THR A 258 13.10 19.29 9.12
N MET A 259 12.42 19.31 7.97
CA MET A 259 11.10 19.95 7.85
C MET A 259 10.01 19.22 8.67
N LEU A 260 10.17 17.92 8.89
CA LEU A 260 9.33 17.09 9.76
C LEU A 260 9.71 17.19 11.24
N GLY A 261 10.66 18.09 11.60
CA GLY A 261 11.06 18.37 12.98
C GLY A 261 12.21 17.51 13.49
N CYS A 262 12.85 16.72 12.62
CA CYS A 262 14.00 15.93 13.00
C CYS A 262 15.29 16.76 12.92
N ARG A 263 16.09 16.66 13.96
CA ARG A 263 17.43 17.28 13.96
C ARG A 263 18.37 16.47 13.07
N SER A 264 19.21 17.16 12.32
CA SER A 264 20.30 16.58 11.53
C SER A 264 21.40 16.01 12.43
#